data_6deac98ec8f1a418883d9515a798c74b
#
_entry.id   6deac98ec8f1a418883d9515a798c74b
#
_cell.length_a   1.000
_cell.length_b   1.000
_cell.length_c   1.000
_cell.angle_alpha   90.00
_cell.angle_beta   90.00
_cell.angle_gamma   90.00
#
_symmetry.space_group_name_H-M   'P 1'
#
loop_
_entity.id
_entity.type
_entity.pdbx_description
1 polymer ?
#
loop_
_entity_poly.entity_id
_entity_poly.type
_entity_poly.pdbx_seq_one_letter_code
_entity_poly.pdbx_strand_id
1 'polypeptide(L)'
;MKKFTVHKGLVAPMDRENVDTDAIIPKQFLKSIRKTGFGPNLFDAWRYLDPGFPGQDPATRRPNPDFVLNQPRYQGASILLARKNFGCGSSREHAPWALDQYGFRAIIAPSYADIFFNNSFKNGLLPIVLSEAQVSQLFDEALAFPGYQLTIDLERQVVIKPQGEEIAFEVQAFKKFCLLGGYDDIGLTLRQSDKIKAFEAERLATKPWLAHTLIA
;
A
#
# COMPACT_ATOMS: atom_id res chain seq x y z
N MET A 1 2.29 10.15 6.61
CA MET A 1 2.60 8.72 6.35
C MET A 1 4.01 8.34 6.78
N LYS A 2 4.38 7.02 6.83
CA LYS A 2 5.75 6.59 7.14
C LYS A 2 6.68 6.90 5.96
N LYS A 3 7.90 7.40 6.24
CA LYS A 3 8.94 7.57 5.22
C LYS A 3 9.31 6.23 4.57
N PHE A 4 9.60 6.27 3.28
CA PHE A 4 10.12 5.13 2.54
C PHE A 4 11.47 5.54 1.95
N THR A 5 12.56 4.95 2.43
CA THR A 5 13.92 5.17 1.92
C THR A 5 14.47 3.86 1.38
N VAL A 6 14.99 3.02 2.25
CA VAL A 6 15.41 1.66 1.95
C VAL A 6 14.54 0.68 2.75
N HIS A 7 14.01 -0.34 2.10
CA HIS A 7 13.21 -1.37 2.73
C HIS A 7 13.68 -2.75 2.31
N LYS A 8 14.08 -3.57 3.28
CA LYS A 8 14.38 -4.99 3.07
C LYS A 8 13.23 -5.81 3.65
N GLY A 9 12.66 -6.70 2.84
CA GLY A 9 11.49 -7.45 3.26
C GLY A 9 11.37 -8.82 2.60
N LEU A 10 10.67 -9.72 3.30
CA LEU A 10 10.24 -11.03 2.79
C LEU A 10 9.21 -10.81 1.67
N VAL A 11 9.32 -11.59 0.60
CA VAL A 11 8.43 -11.53 -0.55
C VAL A 11 7.33 -12.58 -0.43
N ALA A 12 6.07 -12.14 -0.58
CA ALA A 12 4.92 -13.05 -0.72
C ALA A 12 4.48 -13.09 -2.20
N PRO A 13 4.57 -14.25 -2.87
CA PRO A 13 4.18 -14.39 -4.27
C PRO A 13 2.67 -14.63 -4.42
N MET A 14 1.92 -13.61 -4.81
CA MET A 14 0.51 -13.67 -5.16
C MET A 14 0.38 -13.94 -6.67
N ASP A 15 0.45 -15.20 -7.09
CA ASP A 15 0.41 -15.59 -8.51
C ASP A 15 -1.01 -15.50 -9.08
N ARG A 16 -1.54 -14.27 -9.13
CA ARG A 16 -2.87 -13.94 -9.67
C ARG A 16 -2.82 -12.66 -10.47
N GLU A 17 -3.45 -12.69 -11.64
CA GLU A 17 -3.76 -11.51 -12.45
C GLU A 17 -5.10 -10.92 -12.03
N ASN A 18 -5.33 -9.65 -12.39
CA ASN A 18 -6.60 -8.96 -12.21
C ASN A 18 -7.12 -9.02 -10.76
N VAL A 19 -6.21 -8.90 -9.80
CA VAL A 19 -6.59 -8.81 -8.39
C VAL A 19 -7.34 -7.51 -8.17
N ASP A 20 -8.66 -7.60 -8.01
CA ASP A 20 -9.52 -6.45 -7.86
C ASP A 20 -9.61 -5.94 -6.42
N THR A 21 -10.14 -4.75 -6.25
CA THR A 21 -10.26 -4.11 -4.94
C THR A 21 -11.27 -4.81 -4.03
N ASP A 22 -12.25 -5.56 -4.56
CA ASP A 22 -13.16 -6.39 -3.75
C ASP A 22 -12.47 -7.65 -3.22
N ALA A 23 -11.52 -8.20 -3.97
CA ALA A 23 -10.66 -9.28 -3.48
C ALA A 23 -9.68 -8.77 -2.40
N ILE A 24 -9.08 -7.57 -2.59
CA ILE A 24 -8.17 -6.97 -1.61
C ILE A 24 -8.89 -6.66 -0.30
N ILE A 25 -10.05 -6.01 -0.37
CA ILE A 25 -10.89 -5.70 0.80
C ILE A 25 -12.37 -5.81 0.43
N PRO A 26 -13.08 -6.87 0.86
CA PRO A 26 -14.48 -7.08 0.54
C PRO A 26 -15.41 -5.98 1.04
N LYS A 27 -16.46 -5.73 0.27
CA LYS A 27 -17.40 -4.61 0.46
C LYS A 27 -18.03 -4.50 1.85
N GLN A 28 -18.24 -5.62 2.56
CA GLN A 28 -18.84 -5.62 3.90
C GLN A 28 -18.00 -4.85 4.91
N PHE A 29 -16.67 -4.78 4.74
CA PHE A 29 -15.74 -4.06 5.62
C PHE A 29 -15.66 -2.56 5.34
N LEU A 30 -16.23 -2.08 4.24
CA LEU A 30 -16.15 -0.67 3.82
C LEU A 30 -17.13 0.25 4.58
N LYS A 31 -17.97 -0.30 5.42
CA LYS A 31 -18.94 0.47 6.24
C LYS A 31 -18.28 1.21 7.41
N SER A 32 -17.01 0.92 7.71
CA SER A 32 -16.28 1.62 8.78
C SER A 32 -15.93 3.04 8.37
N ILE A 33 -16.22 4.00 9.25
CA ILE A 33 -15.78 5.39 9.12
C ILE A 33 -14.33 5.61 9.58
N ARG A 34 -13.73 4.60 10.22
CA ARG A 34 -12.33 4.63 10.68
C ARG A 34 -11.39 4.37 9.51
N LYS A 35 -10.21 4.97 9.54
CA LYS A 35 -9.13 4.71 8.57
C LYS A 35 -8.21 3.56 8.98
N THR A 36 -8.50 2.88 10.09
CA THR A 36 -7.67 1.82 10.69
C THR A 36 -8.50 0.58 10.99
N GLY A 37 -7.83 -0.59 11.11
CA GLY A 37 -8.46 -1.88 11.39
C GLY A 37 -8.77 -2.72 10.16
N PHE A 38 -8.21 -2.39 9.00
CA PHE A 38 -8.46 -3.13 7.74
C PHE A 38 -7.45 -4.27 7.49
N GLY A 39 -6.25 -4.23 8.09
CA GLY A 39 -5.23 -5.25 7.90
C GLY A 39 -5.71 -6.69 8.12
N PRO A 40 -6.43 -6.99 9.22
CA PRO A 40 -7.00 -8.32 9.47
C PRO A 40 -7.94 -8.83 8.38
N ASN A 41 -8.58 -7.92 7.65
CA ASN A 41 -9.56 -8.22 6.59
C ASN A 41 -8.95 -8.21 5.17
N LEU A 42 -7.63 -8.05 5.07
CA LEU A 42 -6.93 -8.12 3.78
C LEU A 42 -7.15 -9.49 3.14
N PHE A 43 -7.57 -9.52 1.87
CA PHE A 43 -7.88 -10.72 1.12
C PHE A 43 -8.83 -11.68 1.86
N ASP A 44 -9.79 -11.16 2.59
CA ASP A 44 -10.66 -11.93 3.51
C ASP A 44 -11.27 -13.17 2.85
N ALA A 45 -11.86 -13.02 1.67
CA ALA A 45 -12.52 -14.12 0.94
C ALA A 45 -11.53 -15.21 0.48
N TRP A 46 -10.24 -14.94 0.41
CA TRP A 46 -9.22 -15.93 0.03
C TRP A 46 -8.45 -16.46 1.23
N ARG A 47 -8.29 -15.64 2.26
CA ARG A 47 -7.56 -16.01 3.49
C ARG A 47 -8.33 -16.93 4.41
N TYR A 48 -9.66 -16.92 4.37
CA TYR A 48 -10.50 -17.69 5.27
C TYR A 48 -11.47 -18.59 4.49
N LEU A 49 -11.79 -19.74 5.10
CA LEU A 49 -12.75 -20.71 4.56
C LEU A 49 -14.21 -20.33 4.85
N ASP A 50 -14.43 -19.36 5.73
CA ASP A 50 -15.73 -18.84 6.15
C ASP A 50 -15.84 -17.34 5.83
N PRO A 51 -17.04 -16.86 5.47
CA PRO A 51 -17.27 -15.44 5.22
C PRO A 51 -17.01 -14.59 6.47
N GLY A 52 -16.27 -13.46 6.31
CA GLY A 52 -16.04 -12.52 7.38
C GLY A 52 -17.09 -11.43 7.49
N PHE A 53 -17.23 -10.86 8.69
CA PHE A 53 -18.10 -9.70 8.93
C PHE A 53 -17.39 -8.67 9.84
N PRO A 54 -17.83 -7.39 9.80
CA PRO A 54 -17.23 -6.34 10.60
C PRO A 54 -17.27 -6.65 12.10
N GLY A 55 -16.13 -6.49 12.79
CA GLY A 55 -16.03 -6.73 14.22
C GLY A 55 -15.79 -8.19 14.63
N GLN A 56 -15.74 -9.13 13.68
CA GLN A 56 -15.39 -10.51 13.97
C GLN A 56 -13.92 -10.63 14.37
N ASP A 57 -13.65 -11.38 15.45
CA ASP A 57 -12.29 -11.70 15.85
C ASP A 57 -11.64 -12.66 14.85
N PRO A 58 -10.54 -12.26 14.19
CA PRO A 58 -9.82 -13.13 13.25
C PRO A 58 -9.37 -14.45 13.83
N ALA A 59 -9.11 -14.52 15.14
CA ALA A 59 -8.69 -15.74 15.84
C ALA A 59 -9.79 -16.83 15.85
N THR A 60 -11.05 -16.45 15.67
CA THR A 60 -12.19 -17.39 15.59
C THR A 60 -12.44 -17.94 14.20
N ARG A 61 -11.71 -17.44 13.20
CA ARG A 61 -11.88 -17.77 11.79
C ARG A 61 -11.05 -19.01 11.41
N ARG A 62 -11.50 -19.71 10.39
CA ARG A 62 -10.77 -20.87 9.83
C ARG A 62 -9.86 -20.40 8.69
N PRO A 63 -8.52 -20.31 8.89
CA PRO A 63 -7.61 -19.92 7.84
C PRO A 63 -7.64 -20.91 6.68
N ASN A 64 -7.59 -20.40 5.44
CA ASN A 64 -7.38 -21.23 4.26
C ASN A 64 -5.86 -21.57 4.15
N PRO A 65 -5.45 -22.83 4.33
CA PRO A 65 -4.03 -23.20 4.35
C PRO A 65 -3.37 -23.04 2.95
N ASP A 66 -4.16 -23.08 1.89
CA ASP A 66 -3.65 -22.97 0.52
C ASP A 66 -3.37 -21.53 0.10
N PHE A 67 -3.87 -20.56 0.88
CA PHE A 67 -3.64 -19.17 0.55
C PHE A 67 -2.24 -18.71 0.97
N VAL A 68 -1.51 -18.09 0.05
CA VAL A 68 -0.09 -17.73 0.20
C VAL A 68 0.22 -17.01 1.53
N LEU A 69 -0.60 -16.03 1.94
CA LEU A 69 -0.34 -15.24 3.16
C LEU A 69 -0.60 -16.02 4.47
N ASN A 70 -1.24 -17.19 4.39
CA ASN A 70 -1.46 -18.06 5.55
C ASN A 70 -0.35 -19.12 5.70
N GLN A 71 0.49 -19.29 4.67
CA GLN A 71 1.59 -20.24 4.72
C GLN A 71 2.69 -19.72 5.67
N PRO A 72 3.23 -20.58 6.58
CA PRO A 72 4.26 -20.15 7.54
C PRO A 72 5.49 -19.51 6.92
N ARG A 73 5.89 -19.97 5.71
CA ARG A 73 7.07 -19.43 5.00
C ARG A 73 6.94 -17.97 4.57
N TYR A 74 5.72 -17.41 4.53
CA TYR A 74 5.46 -16.02 4.13
C TYR A 74 4.94 -15.14 5.27
N GLN A 75 4.94 -15.65 6.50
CA GLN A 75 4.57 -14.85 7.66
C GLN A 75 5.52 -13.67 7.84
N GLY A 76 4.95 -12.46 8.05
CA GLY A 76 5.73 -11.23 8.15
C GLY A 76 6.22 -10.68 6.80
N ALA A 77 5.73 -11.21 5.66
CA ALA A 77 6.05 -10.65 4.36
C ALA A 77 5.62 -9.18 4.28
N SER A 78 6.50 -8.36 3.74
CA SER A 78 6.29 -6.92 3.59
C SER A 78 6.45 -6.40 2.15
N ILE A 79 6.75 -7.31 1.23
CA ILE A 79 6.76 -7.06 -0.22
C ILE A 79 5.80 -8.05 -0.85
N LEU A 80 4.79 -7.55 -1.56
CA LEU A 80 3.85 -8.36 -2.32
C LEU A 80 4.30 -8.42 -3.78
N LEU A 81 4.46 -9.61 -4.31
CA LEU A 81 4.70 -9.84 -5.73
C LEU A 81 3.39 -10.28 -6.37
N ALA A 82 2.94 -9.61 -7.42
CA ALA A 82 1.67 -9.87 -8.08
C ALA A 82 1.80 -9.88 -9.60
N ARG A 83 0.77 -10.40 -10.29
CA ARG A 83 0.67 -10.35 -11.75
C ARG A 83 0.02 -9.06 -12.21
N LYS A 84 -0.19 -8.91 -13.52
CA LYS A 84 -0.70 -7.71 -14.17
C LYS A 84 -2.08 -7.27 -13.68
N ASN A 85 -2.37 -5.97 -13.88
CA ASN A 85 -3.64 -5.34 -13.59
C ASN A 85 -4.06 -5.44 -12.12
N PHE A 86 -3.08 -5.26 -11.20
CA PHE A 86 -3.35 -5.31 -9.76
C PHE A 86 -4.13 -4.08 -9.28
N GLY A 87 -5.10 -4.29 -8.41
CA GLY A 87 -5.95 -3.23 -7.85
C GLY A 87 -7.04 -2.73 -8.81
N CYS A 88 -7.42 -3.54 -9.81
CA CYS A 88 -8.52 -3.22 -10.72
C CYS A 88 -9.89 -3.17 -9.99
N GLY A 89 -10.95 -2.80 -10.73
CA GLY A 89 -12.30 -2.69 -10.18
C GLY A 89 -12.60 -1.31 -9.58
N SER A 90 -13.32 -1.26 -8.47
CA SER A 90 -13.81 -0.01 -7.88
C SER A 90 -12.72 0.83 -7.24
N SER A 91 -12.84 2.16 -7.35
CA SER A 91 -11.93 3.12 -6.73
C SER A 91 -12.10 3.13 -5.21
N ARG A 92 -11.25 2.40 -4.50
CA ARG A 92 -11.33 2.28 -3.03
C ARG A 92 -9.99 2.55 -2.38
N GLU A 93 -9.94 3.58 -1.56
CA GLU A 93 -8.76 3.89 -0.76
C GLU A 93 -8.51 2.85 0.36
N HIS A 94 -9.54 2.11 0.75
CA HIS A 94 -9.46 1.02 1.73
C HIS A 94 -8.52 -0.12 1.29
N ALA A 95 -8.35 -0.35 -0.03
CA ALA A 95 -7.48 -1.39 -0.53
C ALA A 95 -5.99 -1.11 -0.19
N PRO A 96 -5.41 0.06 -0.49
CA PRO A 96 -4.09 0.44 0.02
C PRO A 96 -3.98 0.44 1.55
N TRP A 97 -5.04 0.88 2.28
CA TRP A 97 -5.03 0.84 3.76
C TRP A 97 -4.93 -0.59 4.28
N ALA A 98 -5.69 -1.52 3.71
CA ALA A 98 -5.65 -2.93 4.13
C ALA A 98 -4.26 -3.53 3.92
N LEU A 99 -3.61 -3.25 2.79
CA LEU A 99 -2.26 -3.71 2.47
C LEU A 99 -1.21 -3.12 3.41
N ASP A 100 -1.20 -1.79 3.63
CA ASP A 100 -0.26 -1.14 4.56
C ASP A 100 -0.45 -1.64 6.00
N GLN A 101 -1.69 -1.73 6.47
CA GLN A 101 -2.01 -2.17 7.84
C GLN A 101 -1.76 -3.66 8.06
N TYR A 102 -1.74 -4.48 7.02
CA TYR A 102 -1.29 -5.86 7.11
C TYR A 102 0.23 -5.96 7.26
N GLY A 103 0.97 -4.97 6.76
CA GLY A 103 2.41 -4.88 6.87
C GLY A 103 3.16 -4.75 5.54
N PHE A 104 2.45 -4.71 4.40
CA PHE A 104 3.10 -4.48 3.12
C PHE A 104 3.60 -3.04 3.00
N ARG A 105 4.84 -2.90 2.52
CA ARG A 105 5.48 -1.62 2.23
C ARG A 105 5.61 -1.37 0.74
N ALA A 106 5.71 -2.45 -0.05
CA ALA A 106 5.81 -2.36 -1.49
C ALA A 106 5.02 -3.49 -2.16
N ILE A 107 4.58 -3.22 -3.38
CA ILE A 107 3.99 -4.20 -4.28
C ILE A 107 4.78 -4.14 -5.58
N ILE A 108 5.12 -5.29 -6.13
CA ILE A 108 5.80 -5.40 -7.43
C ILE A 108 4.86 -6.13 -8.40
N ALA A 109 4.53 -5.49 -9.51
CA ALA A 109 3.66 -6.07 -10.53
C ALA A 109 3.97 -5.48 -11.92
N PRO A 110 3.57 -6.15 -13.01
CA PRO A 110 3.76 -5.62 -14.36
C PRO A 110 2.88 -4.42 -14.67
N SER A 111 1.70 -4.33 -14.06
CA SER A 111 0.79 -3.20 -14.21
C SER A 111 -0.22 -3.11 -13.07
N TYR A 112 -0.79 -1.93 -12.90
CA TYR A 112 -1.79 -1.58 -11.89
C TYR A 112 -2.95 -0.84 -12.53
N ALA A 113 -4.11 -0.86 -11.87
CA ALA A 113 -5.16 0.10 -12.16
C ALA A 113 -4.76 1.50 -11.67
N ASP A 114 -5.01 2.53 -12.48
CA ASP A 114 -4.52 3.90 -12.26
C ASP A 114 -4.89 4.48 -10.89
N ILE A 115 -6.14 4.28 -10.46
CA ILE A 115 -6.63 4.82 -9.20
C ILE A 115 -5.95 4.12 -8.02
N PHE A 116 -5.84 2.79 -8.05
CA PHE A 116 -5.12 2.03 -7.03
C PHE A 116 -3.66 2.47 -6.94
N PHE A 117 -3.00 2.60 -8.08
CA PHE A 117 -1.60 3.04 -8.18
C PHE A 117 -1.40 4.41 -7.50
N ASN A 118 -2.25 5.38 -7.82
CA ASN A 118 -2.16 6.72 -7.24
C ASN A 118 -2.49 6.74 -5.74
N ASN A 119 -3.52 6.01 -5.31
CA ASN A 119 -3.89 5.91 -3.90
C ASN A 119 -2.83 5.21 -3.06
N SER A 120 -2.09 4.24 -3.62
CA SER A 120 -0.98 3.57 -2.94
C SER A 120 0.10 4.57 -2.52
N PHE A 121 0.54 5.45 -3.42
CA PHE A 121 1.53 6.49 -3.10
C PHE A 121 1.06 7.45 -1.99
N LYS A 122 -0.20 7.86 -2.01
CA LYS A 122 -0.79 8.75 -1.00
C LYS A 122 -0.81 8.13 0.40
N ASN A 123 -0.84 6.81 0.48
CA ASN A 123 -0.89 6.06 1.73
C ASN A 123 0.48 5.47 2.16
N GLY A 124 1.57 5.78 1.44
CA GLY A 124 2.91 5.34 1.81
C GLY A 124 3.25 3.92 1.39
N LEU A 125 2.42 3.31 0.54
CA LEU A 125 2.67 2.03 -0.12
C LEU A 125 3.33 2.30 -1.47
N LEU A 126 4.47 1.65 -1.75
CA LEU A 126 5.21 1.82 -2.99
C LEU A 126 4.80 0.77 -4.03
N PRO A 127 4.01 1.11 -5.06
CA PRO A 127 3.79 0.23 -6.21
C PRO A 127 4.96 0.38 -7.19
N ILE A 128 5.61 -0.75 -7.52
CA ILE A 128 6.75 -0.84 -8.43
C ILE A 128 6.28 -1.56 -9.70
N VAL A 129 6.53 -0.95 -10.85
CA VAL A 129 6.28 -1.54 -12.16
C VAL A 129 7.57 -2.15 -12.69
N LEU A 130 7.56 -3.45 -12.97
CA LEU A 130 8.63 -4.17 -13.65
C LEU A 130 8.06 -4.89 -14.87
N SER A 131 8.91 -5.30 -15.82
CA SER A 131 8.45 -6.07 -16.97
C SER A 131 7.88 -7.44 -16.54
N GLU A 132 6.98 -8.02 -17.35
CA GLU A 132 6.42 -9.34 -17.06
C GLU A 132 7.51 -10.42 -16.92
N ALA A 133 8.59 -10.33 -17.72
CA ALA A 133 9.73 -11.24 -17.63
C ALA A 133 10.46 -11.15 -16.29
N GLN A 134 10.75 -9.90 -15.81
CA GLN A 134 11.37 -9.67 -14.51
C GLN A 134 10.49 -10.14 -13.36
N VAL A 135 9.19 -9.86 -13.43
CA VAL A 135 8.22 -10.32 -12.42
C VAL A 135 8.16 -11.84 -12.40
N SER A 136 8.13 -12.52 -13.56
CA SER A 136 8.12 -13.98 -13.63
C SER A 136 9.38 -14.58 -13.03
N GLN A 137 10.56 -14.02 -13.33
CA GLN A 137 11.81 -14.45 -12.70
C GLN A 137 11.76 -14.31 -11.17
N LEU A 138 11.24 -13.20 -10.65
CA LEU A 138 11.08 -13.00 -9.20
C LEU A 138 10.10 -14.00 -8.58
N PHE A 139 9.04 -14.41 -9.29
CA PHE A 139 8.16 -15.49 -8.85
C PHE A 139 8.90 -16.81 -8.73
N ASP A 140 9.66 -17.20 -9.76
CA ASP A 140 10.43 -18.45 -9.75
C ASP A 140 11.42 -18.48 -8.58
N GLU A 141 12.13 -17.39 -8.35
CA GLU A 141 13.07 -17.26 -7.23
C GLU A 141 12.36 -17.30 -5.85
N ALA A 142 11.24 -16.57 -5.69
CA ALA A 142 10.49 -16.54 -4.43
C ALA A 142 9.82 -17.88 -4.09
N LEU A 143 9.45 -18.67 -5.10
CA LEU A 143 8.90 -20.02 -4.94
C LEU A 143 9.99 -21.03 -4.61
N ALA A 144 11.14 -20.94 -5.30
CA ALA A 144 12.26 -21.87 -5.14
C ALA A 144 12.98 -21.70 -3.79
N PHE A 145 13.14 -20.46 -3.31
CA PHE A 145 13.96 -20.16 -2.12
C PHE A 145 13.10 -19.73 -0.92
N PRO A 146 12.94 -20.60 0.11
CA PRO A 146 12.29 -20.19 1.37
C PRO A 146 13.00 -18.97 2.00
N GLY A 147 12.21 -18.00 2.47
CA GLY A 147 12.77 -16.79 3.08
C GLY A 147 13.33 -15.79 2.08
N TYR A 148 12.94 -15.87 0.79
CA TYR A 148 13.39 -14.96 -0.25
C TYR A 148 13.06 -13.50 0.09
N GLN A 149 14.08 -12.66 0.15
CA GLN A 149 13.97 -11.25 0.50
C GLN A 149 14.49 -10.37 -0.62
N LEU A 150 13.85 -9.23 -0.81
CA LEU A 150 14.33 -8.16 -1.67
C LEU A 150 14.66 -6.92 -0.84
N THR A 151 15.62 -6.13 -1.31
CA THR A 151 15.87 -4.79 -0.78
C THR A 151 15.44 -3.78 -1.82
N ILE A 152 14.59 -2.84 -1.44
CA ILE A 152 14.09 -1.78 -2.30
C ILE A 152 14.71 -0.47 -1.84
N ASP A 153 15.51 0.15 -2.69
CA ASP A 153 16.10 1.47 -2.47
C ASP A 153 15.36 2.48 -3.34
N LEU A 154 14.51 3.28 -2.72
CA LEU A 154 13.71 4.28 -3.42
C LEU A 154 14.55 5.46 -3.90
N GLU A 155 15.62 5.81 -3.19
CA GLU A 155 16.47 6.92 -3.58
C GLU A 155 17.23 6.61 -4.88
N ARG A 156 17.75 5.37 -4.98
CA ARG A 156 18.42 4.87 -6.19
C ARG A 156 17.43 4.34 -7.24
N GLN A 157 16.18 4.08 -6.84
CA GLN A 157 15.15 3.45 -7.67
C GLN A 157 15.57 2.07 -8.20
N VAL A 158 16.03 1.22 -7.29
CA VAL A 158 16.43 -0.16 -7.60
C VAL A 158 15.80 -1.16 -6.63
N VAL A 159 15.44 -2.31 -7.17
CA VAL A 159 15.14 -3.54 -6.43
C VAL A 159 16.39 -4.41 -6.46
N ILE A 160 16.93 -4.75 -5.30
CA ILE A 160 18.16 -5.50 -5.13
C ILE A 160 17.82 -6.91 -4.69
N LYS A 161 18.26 -7.90 -5.47
CA LYS A 161 18.13 -9.32 -5.15
C LYS A 161 19.12 -9.77 -4.07
N PRO A 162 18.93 -10.94 -3.44
CA PRO A 162 19.83 -11.45 -2.41
C PRO A 162 21.29 -11.55 -2.86
N GLN A 163 21.53 -11.82 -4.14
CA GLN A 163 22.86 -11.97 -4.74
C GLN A 163 23.51 -10.62 -5.15
N GLY A 164 22.79 -9.50 -4.95
CA GLY A 164 23.28 -8.17 -5.28
C GLY A 164 22.91 -7.71 -6.70
N GLU A 165 22.19 -8.51 -7.48
CA GLU A 165 21.64 -8.07 -8.79
C GLU A 165 20.62 -6.95 -8.57
N GLU A 166 20.72 -5.88 -9.37
CA GLU A 166 19.86 -4.70 -9.28
C GLU A 166 18.91 -4.64 -10.48
N ILE A 167 17.64 -4.40 -10.19
CA ILE A 167 16.59 -4.16 -11.19
C ILE A 167 16.12 -2.72 -11.02
N ALA A 168 16.36 -1.88 -12.01
CA ALA A 168 15.92 -0.48 -11.99
C ALA A 168 14.39 -0.39 -12.17
N PHE A 169 13.78 0.59 -11.49
CA PHE A 169 12.38 0.97 -11.68
C PHE A 169 12.21 2.48 -11.69
N GLU A 170 11.11 2.96 -12.23
CA GLU A 170 10.82 4.38 -12.34
C GLU A 170 9.71 4.81 -11.39
N VAL A 171 9.90 5.95 -10.73
CA VAL A 171 8.89 6.64 -9.94
C VAL A 171 8.90 8.11 -10.30
N GLN A 172 7.72 8.67 -10.56
CA GLN A 172 7.56 10.10 -10.83
C GLN A 172 8.21 10.94 -9.70
N ALA A 173 8.99 11.95 -10.04
CA ALA A 173 9.79 12.74 -9.09
C ALA A 173 8.99 13.27 -7.89
N PHE A 174 7.78 13.77 -8.10
CA PHE A 174 6.92 14.27 -7.02
C PHE A 174 6.46 13.14 -6.06
N LYS A 175 6.08 11.98 -6.59
CA LYS A 175 5.69 10.81 -5.77
C LYS A 175 6.86 10.30 -4.96
N LYS A 176 8.04 10.22 -5.56
CA LYS A 176 9.30 9.87 -4.88
C LYS A 176 9.59 10.84 -3.72
N PHE A 177 9.52 12.15 -3.99
CA PHE A 177 9.70 13.17 -2.96
C PHE A 177 8.72 13.00 -1.78
N CYS A 178 7.44 12.75 -2.06
CA CYS A 178 6.43 12.52 -1.02
C CYS A 178 6.74 11.29 -0.17
N LEU A 179 7.11 10.16 -0.80
CA LEU A 179 7.45 8.93 -0.07
C LEU A 179 8.72 9.08 0.76
N LEU A 180 9.80 9.66 0.19
CA LEU A 180 11.06 9.91 0.91
C LEU A 180 10.85 10.81 2.12
N GLY A 181 10.00 11.84 1.99
CA GLY A 181 9.67 12.78 3.07
C GLY A 181 8.62 12.26 4.06
N GLY A 182 7.85 11.24 3.68
CA GLY A 182 6.69 10.78 4.44
C GLY A 182 5.51 11.75 4.39
N TYR A 183 5.38 12.52 3.29
CA TYR A 183 4.36 13.55 3.12
C TYR A 183 3.10 12.98 2.47
N ASP A 184 2.00 12.99 3.20
CA ASP A 184 0.65 12.89 2.64
C ASP A 184 0.12 14.28 2.22
N ASP A 185 -1.10 14.34 1.69
CA ASP A 185 -1.70 15.60 1.23
C ASP A 185 -1.77 16.66 2.35
N ILE A 186 -2.04 16.24 3.60
CA ILE A 186 -2.06 17.12 4.77
C ILE A 186 -0.64 17.57 5.13
N GLY A 187 0.31 16.64 5.16
CA GLY A 187 1.72 16.94 5.44
C GLY A 187 2.33 17.93 4.44
N LEU A 188 1.96 17.83 3.16
CA LEU A 188 2.36 18.80 2.14
C LEU A 188 1.79 20.21 2.41
N THR A 189 0.51 20.28 2.77
CA THR A 189 -0.16 21.57 3.13
C THR A 189 0.49 22.18 4.36
N LEU A 190 0.76 21.39 5.39
CA LEU A 190 1.38 21.87 6.64
C LEU A 190 2.78 22.47 6.44
N ARG A 191 3.50 22.10 5.38
CA ARG A 191 4.77 22.74 5.01
C ARG A 191 4.63 24.20 4.62
N GLN A 192 3.41 24.66 4.32
CA GLN A 192 3.09 26.04 4.01
C GLN A 192 2.36 26.74 5.18
N SER A 193 2.43 26.18 6.39
CA SER A 193 1.69 26.67 7.57
C SER A 193 1.86 28.15 7.83
N ASP A 194 3.08 28.70 7.67
CA ASP A 194 3.34 30.11 7.91
C ASP A 194 2.65 31.02 6.87
N LYS A 195 2.64 30.59 5.61
CA LYS A 195 1.92 31.31 4.54
C LYS A 195 0.40 31.24 4.75
N ILE A 196 -0.10 30.09 5.21
CA ILE A 196 -1.53 29.91 5.51
C ILE A 196 -1.92 30.83 6.66
N LYS A 197 -1.16 30.84 7.76
CA LYS A 197 -1.41 31.72 8.89
C LYS A 197 -1.36 33.23 8.52
N ALA A 198 -0.39 33.62 7.68
CA ALA A 198 -0.31 35.01 7.21
C ALA A 198 -1.55 35.38 6.36
N PHE A 199 -1.97 34.50 5.44
CA PHE A 199 -3.17 34.70 4.65
C PHE A 199 -4.44 34.77 5.52
N GLU A 200 -4.58 33.90 6.51
CA GLU A 200 -5.72 33.88 7.45
C GLU A 200 -5.78 35.16 8.27
N ALA A 201 -4.64 35.65 8.78
CA ALA A 201 -4.57 36.92 9.54
C ALA A 201 -5.01 38.11 8.70
N GLU A 202 -4.52 38.23 7.46
CA GLU A 202 -4.93 39.29 6.53
C GLU A 202 -6.42 39.19 6.17
N ARG A 203 -6.90 37.97 5.89
CA ARG A 203 -8.30 37.71 5.56
C ARG A 203 -9.23 38.07 6.72
N LEU A 204 -8.89 37.72 7.96
CA LEU A 204 -9.69 38.04 9.15
C LEU A 204 -9.67 39.53 9.51
N ALA A 205 -8.57 40.21 9.23
CA ALA A 205 -8.50 41.67 9.38
C ALA A 205 -9.45 42.40 8.41
N THR A 206 -9.56 41.91 7.18
CA THR A 206 -10.45 42.49 6.15
C THR A 206 -11.89 42.00 6.23
N LYS A 207 -12.11 40.79 6.80
CA LYS A 207 -13.43 40.13 6.89
C LYS A 207 -13.67 39.54 8.29
N PRO A 208 -13.80 40.38 9.32
CA PRO A 208 -13.86 39.91 10.71
C PRO A 208 -15.07 39.02 11.03
N TRP A 209 -16.15 39.11 10.24
CA TRP A 209 -17.32 38.24 10.38
C TRP A 209 -17.03 36.74 10.10
N LEU A 210 -15.93 36.42 9.46
CA LEU A 210 -15.51 35.00 9.21
C LEU A 210 -14.85 34.37 10.44
N ALA A 211 -14.45 35.14 11.45
CA ALA A 211 -13.80 34.60 12.63
C ALA A 211 -14.68 33.63 13.44
N HIS A 212 -16.02 33.79 13.38
CA HIS A 212 -16.96 32.96 14.11
C HIS A 212 -17.30 31.61 13.39
N THR A 213 -16.89 31.42 12.15
CA THR A 213 -17.16 30.19 11.38
C THR A 213 -16.08 29.10 11.57
N LEU A 214 -15.01 29.39 12.30
CA LEU A 214 -13.89 28.45 12.55
C LEU A 214 -13.99 27.76 13.92
N ILE A 215 -15.07 27.98 14.68
CA ILE A 215 -15.32 27.33 15.97
C ILE A 215 -16.62 26.51 15.84
N ALA A 216 -16.54 25.37 15.18
CA ALA A 216 -17.56 24.30 15.20
C ALA A 216 -16.89 22.94 15.11
#